data_0f20fe8297af007ced9c9c00e64ced00
#
_entry.id   0f20fe8297af007ced9c9c00e64ced00
#
_cell.length_a   1.000
_cell.length_b   1.000
_cell.length_c   1.000
_cell.angle_alpha   90.00
_cell.angle_beta   90.00
_cell.angle_gamma   90.00
#
_symmetry.space_group_name_H-M   'P 1'
#
loop_
_entity.id
_entity.type
_entity.pdbx_description
1 polymer ?
#
loop_
_entity_poly.entity_id
_entity_poly.type
_entity_poly.pdbx_seq_one_letter_code
_entity_poly.pdbx_strand_id
1 'polypeptide(L)'
;KELIGQIKKHPLTRALRIDKMTAAALEVVLMEYLAEEKAVQNIPVLQMLTKPVEALKKEAQSFVRQLRRAKLPAECKVCACQSQVGGGSMPMQTLESAGVAIKPQLISAQEFERRLRGLPVPVVARISEDAVVFDMRTMQNMQSIVTSQLKELGVLEEKCVYVKDCQVKK
;
A
#
# COMPACT_ATOMS: atom_id res chain seq x y z
N LYS A 1 21.67 23.27 -23.53
CA LYS A 1 20.86 24.51 -23.71
C LYS A 1 20.06 24.49 -25.03
N GLU A 2 20.66 24.04 -26.12
CA GLU A 2 20.04 24.06 -27.47
C GLU A 2 18.79 23.21 -27.56
N LEU A 3 18.81 21.94 -27.11
CA LEU A 3 17.66 21.04 -27.06
C LEU A 3 16.49 21.62 -26.24
N ILE A 4 16.81 22.24 -25.09
CA ILE A 4 15.76 22.88 -24.26
C ILE A 4 15.15 24.07 -25.02
N GLY A 5 15.93 24.81 -25.80
CA GLY A 5 15.43 25.90 -26.67
C GLY A 5 14.46 25.40 -27.74
N GLN A 6 14.74 24.23 -28.35
CA GLN A 6 13.86 23.60 -29.34
C GLN A 6 12.58 23.08 -28.68
N ILE A 7 12.70 22.39 -27.53
CA ILE A 7 11.54 21.88 -26.78
C ILE A 7 10.59 22.99 -26.39
N LYS A 8 11.10 24.13 -25.87
CA LYS A 8 10.25 25.28 -25.49
C LYS A 8 9.40 25.83 -26.63
N LYS A 9 9.88 25.73 -27.87
CA LYS A 9 9.17 26.23 -29.07
C LYS A 9 8.20 25.22 -29.67
N HIS A 10 8.26 23.95 -29.23
CA HIS A 10 7.42 22.90 -29.79
C HIS A 10 5.96 23.04 -29.31
N PRO A 11 4.96 22.95 -30.21
CA PRO A 11 3.54 23.12 -29.83
C PRO A 11 3.05 22.19 -28.72
N LEU A 12 3.55 20.94 -28.68
CA LEU A 12 3.20 19.97 -27.65
C LEU A 12 3.63 20.37 -26.24
N THR A 13 4.64 21.23 -26.09
CA THR A 13 5.09 21.69 -24.77
C THR A 13 3.95 22.38 -24.00
N ARG A 14 3.06 23.05 -24.71
CA ARG A 14 1.89 23.69 -24.08
C ARG A 14 0.87 22.67 -23.56
N ALA A 15 0.71 21.56 -24.24
CA ALA A 15 -0.21 20.49 -23.84
C ALA A 15 0.34 19.64 -22.69
N LEU A 16 1.69 19.48 -22.65
CA LEU A 16 2.39 18.63 -21.67
C LEU A 16 2.88 19.39 -20.43
N ARG A 17 2.70 20.71 -20.36
CA ARG A 17 3.14 21.50 -19.21
C ARG A 17 2.30 21.16 -17.97
N ILE A 18 2.96 21.08 -16.81
CA ILE A 18 2.27 20.99 -15.53
C ILE A 18 1.53 22.31 -15.22
N ASP A 19 0.44 22.21 -14.50
CA ASP A 19 -0.30 23.38 -14.00
C ASP A 19 0.41 24.05 -12.81
N LYS A 20 -0.07 25.21 -12.40
CA LYS A 20 0.53 26.00 -11.32
C LYS A 20 0.43 25.32 -9.95
N MET A 21 -0.66 24.57 -9.71
CA MET A 21 -0.86 23.89 -8.43
C MET A 21 0.12 22.72 -8.30
N THR A 22 0.28 21.94 -9.37
CA THR A 22 1.29 20.87 -9.42
C THR A 22 2.71 21.42 -9.25
N ALA A 23 3.02 22.56 -9.88
CA ALA A 23 4.32 23.20 -9.71
C ALA A 23 4.55 23.66 -8.26
N ALA A 24 3.57 24.29 -7.63
CA ALA A 24 3.66 24.73 -6.24
C ALA A 24 3.79 23.53 -5.27
N ALA A 25 3.03 22.46 -5.48
CA ALA A 25 3.15 21.25 -4.66
C ALA A 25 4.54 20.61 -4.80
N LEU A 26 5.10 20.56 -6.02
CA LEU A 26 6.43 20.06 -6.27
C LEU A 26 7.49 20.92 -5.58
N GLU A 27 7.34 22.25 -5.61
CA GLU A 27 8.25 23.17 -4.93
C GLU A 27 8.30 22.89 -3.43
N VAL A 28 7.14 22.73 -2.77
CA VAL A 28 7.08 22.39 -1.33
C VAL A 28 7.81 21.07 -1.04
N VAL A 29 7.56 20.03 -1.84
CA VAL A 29 8.23 18.74 -1.67
C VAL A 29 9.75 18.87 -1.88
N LEU A 30 10.19 19.62 -2.90
CA LEU A 30 11.63 19.84 -3.15
C LEU A 30 12.31 20.63 -2.03
N MET A 31 11.59 21.56 -1.40
CA MET A 31 12.12 22.30 -0.24
C MET A 31 12.39 21.38 0.96
N GLU A 32 11.59 20.32 1.17
CA GLU A 32 11.86 19.32 2.21
C GLU A 32 13.23 18.63 2.01
N TYR A 33 13.63 18.37 0.75
CA TYR A 33 14.90 17.73 0.44
C TYR A 33 16.14 18.62 0.75
N LEU A 34 15.97 19.91 1.03
CA LEU A 34 17.08 20.76 1.46
C LEU A 34 17.58 20.42 2.87
N ALA A 35 16.78 19.69 3.66
CA ALA A 35 17.14 19.18 4.97
C ALA A 35 16.83 17.67 5.01
N GLU A 36 17.86 16.85 4.77
CA GLU A 36 17.72 15.39 4.59
C GLU A 36 16.94 14.70 5.73
N GLU A 37 17.25 15.05 6.98
CA GLU A 37 16.55 14.49 8.14
C GLU A 37 15.04 14.81 8.15
N LYS A 38 14.68 16.04 7.75
CA LYS A 38 13.27 16.45 7.63
C LYS A 38 12.58 15.75 6.46
N ALA A 39 13.26 15.61 5.33
CA ALA A 39 12.73 14.89 4.18
C ALA A 39 12.32 13.46 4.54
N VAL A 40 13.19 12.73 5.25
CA VAL A 40 12.90 11.37 5.71
C VAL A 40 11.70 11.32 6.67
N GLN A 41 11.52 12.34 7.51
CA GLN A 41 10.41 12.40 8.46
C GLN A 41 9.08 12.83 7.81
N ASN A 42 9.12 13.71 6.82
CA ASN A 42 7.93 14.36 6.28
C ASN A 42 7.42 13.73 4.99
N ILE A 43 8.31 13.11 4.19
CA ILE A 43 7.94 12.51 2.91
C ILE A 43 7.56 11.04 3.11
N PRO A 44 6.28 10.65 2.92
CA PRO A 44 5.81 9.28 3.20
C PRO A 44 6.57 8.18 2.47
N VAL A 45 6.98 8.43 1.22
CA VAL A 45 7.76 7.46 0.43
C VAL A 45 9.13 7.22 1.06
N LEU A 46 9.80 8.27 1.52
CA LEU A 46 11.10 8.14 2.19
C LEU A 46 10.97 7.42 3.53
N GLN A 47 9.92 7.69 4.30
CA GLN A 47 9.62 6.93 5.52
C GLN A 47 9.48 5.43 5.22
N MET A 48 8.74 5.07 4.16
CA MET A 48 8.58 3.69 3.74
C MET A 48 9.91 3.05 3.32
N LEU A 49 10.73 3.76 2.56
CA LEU A 49 12.01 3.25 2.05
C LEU A 49 13.03 3.01 3.17
N THR A 50 13.12 3.94 4.12
CA THR A 50 14.14 3.94 5.18
C THR A 50 13.76 3.11 6.41
N LYS A 51 12.52 2.65 6.50
CA LYS A 51 12.02 1.93 7.68
C LYS A 51 12.78 0.61 7.93
N PRO A 52 13.39 0.41 9.11
CA PRO A 52 14.16 -0.79 9.41
C PRO A 52 13.30 -2.05 9.42
N VAL A 53 13.84 -3.17 8.93
CA VAL A 53 13.14 -4.47 8.90
C VAL A 53 12.70 -4.92 10.28
N GLU A 54 13.50 -4.67 11.32
CA GLU A 54 13.17 -5.03 12.70
C GLU A 54 11.93 -4.27 13.22
N ALA A 55 11.75 -3.01 12.82
CA ALA A 55 10.53 -2.26 13.13
C ALA A 55 9.31 -2.87 12.43
N LEU A 56 9.46 -3.24 11.16
CA LEU A 56 8.40 -3.90 10.38
C LEU A 56 8.00 -5.24 11.00
N LYS A 57 8.96 -6.04 11.46
CA LYS A 57 8.69 -7.31 12.17
C LYS A 57 7.87 -7.09 13.45
N LYS A 58 8.22 -6.07 14.25
CA LYS A 58 7.45 -5.71 15.46
C LYS A 58 6.01 -5.29 15.12
N GLU A 59 5.83 -4.50 14.08
CA GLU A 59 4.50 -4.11 13.60
C GLU A 59 3.70 -5.30 13.08
N ALA A 60 4.32 -6.20 12.30
CA ALA A 60 3.69 -7.42 11.83
C ALA A 60 3.20 -8.29 13.00
N GLN A 61 4.03 -8.48 14.03
CA GLN A 61 3.64 -9.20 15.24
C GLN A 61 2.47 -8.52 15.98
N SER A 62 2.49 -7.19 16.05
CA SER A 62 1.40 -6.42 16.65
C SER A 62 0.11 -6.61 15.87
N PHE A 63 0.17 -6.54 14.55
CA PHE A 63 -0.99 -6.74 13.67
C PHE A 63 -1.55 -8.15 13.78
N VAL A 64 -0.71 -9.19 13.79
CA VAL A 64 -1.17 -10.57 14.02
C VAL A 64 -1.88 -10.71 15.38
N ARG A 65 -1.38 -10.06 16.44
CA ARG A 65 -2.07 -10.05 17.73
C ARG A 65 -3.45 -9.39 17.68
N GLN A 66 -3.59 -8.29 16.92
CA GLN A 66 -4.89 -7.63 16.71
C GLN A 66 -5.86 -8.53 15.96
N LEU A 67 -5.42 -9.17 14.86
CA LEU A 67 -6.24 -10.09 14.07
C LEU A 67 -6.71 -11.32 14.89
N ARG A 68 -5.82 -11.88 15.71
CA ARG A 68 -6.18 -13.00 16.61
C ARG A 68 -7.22 -12.59 17.66
N ARG A 69 -7.11 -11.38 18.22
CA ARG A 69 -8.12 -10.85 19.15
C ARG A 69 -9.48 -10.63 18.46
N ALA A 70 -9.48 -10.32 17.19
CA ALA A 70 -10.69 -10.15 16.39
C ALA A 70 -11.40 -11.50 16.10
N LYS A 71 -10.74 -12.66 16.36
CA LYS A 71 -11.28 -14.02 16.16
C LYS A 71 -11.79 -14.25 14.73
N LEU A 72 -11.04 -13.81 13.75
CA LEU A 72 -11.40 -13.98 12.34
C LEU A 72 -11.25 -15.44 11.89
N PRO A 73 -12.06 -15.95 10.97
CA PRO A 73 -11.95 -17.31 10.41
C PRO A 73 -10.80 -17.38 9.40
N ALA A 74 -9.58 -17.17 9.88
CA ALA A 74 -8.36 -17.15 9.08
C ALA A 74 -7.14 -17.51 9.92
N GLU A 75 -6.18 -18.15 9.30
CA GLU A 75 -4.84 -18.34 9.87
C GLU A 75 -4.00 -17.09 9.57
N CYS A 76 -3.42 -16.49 10.62
CA CYS A 76 -2.60 -15.27 10.50
C CYS A 76 -1.18 -15.54 11.01
N LYS A 77 -0.18 -15.32 10.17
CA LYS A 77 1.24 -15.49 10.52
C LYS A 77 2.10 -14.35 10.00
N VAL A 78 3.18 -14.05 10.71
CA VAL A 78 4.23 -13.14 10.21
C VAL A 78 5.04 -13.86 9.15
N CYS A 79 5.36 -13.18 8.05
CA CYS A 79 6.20 -13.70 6.99
C CYS A 79 7.26 -12.67 6.58
N ALA A 80 8.41 -13.17 6.12
CA ALA A 80 9.37 -12.35 5.41
C ALA A 80 8.83 -12.09 3.99
N CYS A 81 8.99 -10.89 3.49
CA CYS A 81 8.60 -10.52 2.13
C CYS A 81 9.56 -9.49 1.55
N GLN A 82 9.42 -9.23 0.26
CA GLN A 82 10.17 -8.20 -0.44
C GLN A 82 9.21 -7.14 -0.96
N SER A 83 9.55 -5.87 -0.70
CA SER A 83 8.85 -4.72 -1.25
C SER A 83 9.54 -4.24 -2.50
N GLN A 84 8.77 -3.79 -3.48
CA GLN A 84 9.28 -3.15 -4.70
C GLN A 84 9.04 -1.65 -4.63
N VAL A 85 10.01 -0.87 -5.08
CA VAL A 85 9.94 0.61 -5.05
C VAL A 85 9.05 1.17 -6.16
N GLY A 86 8.61 0.33 -7.08
CA GLY A 86 7.80 0.71 -8.23
C GLY A 86 8.60 0.83 -9.52
N GLY A 87 7.93 0.50 -10.65
CA GLY A 87 8.57 0.30 -11.94
C GLY A 87 9.19 1.54 -12.59
N GLY A 88 8.85 2.75 -12.11
CA GLY A 88 9.38 4.00 -12.69
C GLY A 88 10.62 4.55 -11.99
N SER A 89 10.83 4.23 -10.71
CA SER A 89 11.92 4.82 -9.92
C SER A 89 13.12 3.90 -9.75
N MET A 90 12.91 2.67 -9.32
CA MET A 90 13.98 1.70 -9.06
C MET A 90 13.51 0.28 -9.43
N PRO A 91 13.31 -0.01 -10.70
CA PRO A 91 12.60 -1.23 -11.15
C PRO A 91 13.33 -2.54 -10.80
N MET A 92 14.64 -2.50 -10.63
CA MET A 92 15.46 -3.67 -10.33
C MET A 92 15.77 -3.85 -8.85
N GLN A 93 15.31 -2.93 -7.98
CA GLN A 93 15.62 -3.00 -6.55
C GLN A 93 14.44 -3.53 -5.76
N THR A 94 14.73 -4.46 -4.88
CA THR A 94 13.81 -4.96 -3.87
C THR A 94 14.35 -4.63 -2.48
N LEU A 95 13.44 -4.34 -1.56
CA LEU A 95 13.75 -4.07 -0.17
C LEU A 95 13.27 -5.22 0.69
N GLU A 96 14.12 -5.71 1.57
CA GLU A 96 13.69 -6.67 2.60
C GLU A 96 12.58 -6.05 3.45
N SER A 97 11.53 -6.82 3.69
CA SER A 97 10.36 -6.39 4.44
C SER A 97 9.80 -7.53 5.30
N ALA A 98 8.91 -7.18 6.19
CA ALA A 98 8.09 -8.12 6.93
C ALA A 98 6.62 -7.86 6.64
N GLY A 99 5.86 -8.92 6.48
CA GLY A 99 4.44 -8.88 6.20
C GLY A 99 3.64 -9.78 7.13
N VAL A 100 2.33 -9.71 6.95
CA VAL A 100 1.38 -10.63 7.58
C VAL A 100 0.65 -11.39 6.49
N ALA A 101 0.80 -12.69 6.47
CA ALA A 101 0.03 -13.59 5.61
C ALA A 101 -1.27 -13.98 6.33
N ILE A 102 -2.39 -13.74 5.67
CA ILE A 102 -3.74 -14.13 6.12
C ILE A 102 -4.27 -15.19 5.17
N LYS A 103 -4.41 -16.42 5.65
CA LYS A 103 -5.01 -17.52 4.91
C LYS A 103 -6.46 -17.68 5.36
N PRO A 104 -7.44 -17.30 4.53
CA PRO A 104 -8.85 -17.45 4.86
C PRO A 104 -9.23 -18.94 4.95
N GLN A 105 -10.18 -19.27 5.81
CA GLN A 105 -10.65 -20.66 6.01
C GLN A 105 -11.96 -20.96 5.26
N LEU A 106 -12.79 -19.95 5.02
CA LEU A 106 -14.13 -20.10 4.49
C LEU A 106 -14.27 -19.65 3.03
N ILE A 107 -13.30 -18.90 2.53
CA ILE A 107 -13.28 -18.37 1.15
C ILE A 107 -11.88 -18.55 0.54
N SER A 108 -11.77 -18.42 -0.76
CA SER A 108 -10.45 -18.43 -1.43
C SER A 108 -9.66 -17.14 -1.19
N ALA A 109 -8.33 -17.20 -1.33
CA ALA A 109 -7.49 -16.01 -1.25
C ALA A 109 -7.84 -14.96 -2.32
N GLN A 110 -8.24 -15.40 -3.52
CA GLN A 110 -8.69 -14.53 -4.61
C GLN A 110 -9.97 -13.78 -4.24
N GLU A 111 -10.96 -14.51 -3.67
CA GLU A 111 -12.20 -13.90 -3.22
C GLU A 111 -11.95 -12.92 -2.07
N PHE A 112 -11.06 -13.27 -1.15
CA PHE A 112 -10.67 -12.37 -0.06
C PHE A 112 -10.02 -11.09 -0.60
N GLU A 113 -9.06 -11.20 -1.52
CA GLU A 113 -8.40 -10.04 -2.14
C GLU A 113 -9.40 -9.16 -2.90
N ARG A 114 -10.34 -9.76 -3.63
CA ARG A 114 -11.41 -9.04 -4.32
C ARG A 114 -12.29 -8.25 -3.34
N ARG A 115 -12.66 -8.85 -2.22
CA ARG A 115 -13.46 -8.20 -1.17
C ARG A 115 -12.72 -7.04 -0.51
N LEU A 116 -11.40 -7.19 -0.29
CA LEU A 116 -10.56 -6.13 0.27
C LEU A 116 -10.57 -4.86 -0.60
N ARG A 117 -10.57 -5.01 -1.91
CA ARG A 117 -10.68 -3.86 -2.84
C ARG A 117 -12.05 -3.17 -2.79
N GLY A 118 -13.09 -3.89 -2.43
CA GLY A 118 -14.46 -3.36 -2.32
C GLY A 118 -14.80 -2.76 -0.96
N LEU A 119 -13.85 -2.68 -0.02
CA LEU A 119 -14.10 -2.11 1.30
C LEU A 119 -14.30 -0.59 1.25
N PRO A 120 -14.97 0.02 2.25
CA PRO A 120 -15.10 1.47 2.37
C PRO A 120 -13.76 2.20 2.32
N VAL A 121 -12.74 1.63 2.97
CA VAL A 121 -11.34 1.99 2.76
C VAL A 121 -10.69 0.83 2.00
N PRO A 122 -10.53 0.94 0.66
CA PRO A 122 -10.00 -0.14 -0.15
C PRO A 122 -8.59 -0.55 0.27
N VAL A 123 -8.36 -1.86 0.30
CA VAL A 123 -7.06 -2.42 0.66
C VAL A 123 -6.54 -3.24 -0.51
N VAL A 124 -5.33 -2.90 -0.96
CA VAL A 124 -4.62 -3.64 -2.01
C VAL A 124 -3.54 -4.48 -1.35
N ALA A 125 -3.61 -5.78 -1.54
CA ALA A 125 -2.66 -6.74 -1.00
C ALA A 125 -2.24 -7.76 -2.06
N ARG A 126 -1.19 -8.53 -1.79
CA ARG A 126 -0.68 -9.54 -2.72
C ARG A 126 -1.17 -10.91 -2.34
N ILE A 127 -1.45 -11.75 -3.32
CA ILE A 127 -1.69 -13.19 -3.10
C ILE A 127 -0.37 -13.93 -3.24
N SER A 128 -0.06 -14.79 -2.27
CA SER A 128 1.09 -15.70 -2.30
C SER A 128 0.72 -16.98 -1.54
N GLU A 129 0.93 -18.14 -2.14
CA GLU A 129 0.73 -19.46 -1.51
C GLU A 129 -0.66 -19.62 -0.84
N ASP A 130 -1.73 -19.28 -1.54
CA ASP A 130 -3.12 -19.30 -1.05
C ASP A 130 -3.40 -18.40 0.16
N ALA A 131 -2.54 -17.46 0.46
CA ALA A 131 -2.72 -16.43 1.47
C ALA A 131 -2.67 -15.02 0.87
N VAL A 132 -3.32 -14.09 1.51
CA VAL A 132 -3.19 -12.65 1.19
C VAL A 132 -2.14 -12.05 2.10
N VAL A 133 -1.12 -11.44 1.51
CA VAL A 133 0.05 -10.88 2.20
C VAL A 133 -0.07 -9.36 2.28
N PHE A 134 -0.05 -8.86 3.51
CA PHE A 134 -0.01 -7.44 3.85
C PHE A 134 1.43 -7.05 4.18
N ASP A 135 2.03 -6.20 3.35
CA ASP A 135 3.38 -5.71 3.56
C ASP A 135 3.38 -4.54 4.57
N MET A 136 4.04 -4.72 5.71
CA MET A 136 4.06 -3.70 6.78
C MET A 136 4.75 -2.41 6.36
N ARG A 137 5.62 -2.45 5.35
CA ARG A 137 6.27 -1.27 4.80
C ARG A 137 5.28 -0.28 4.22
N THR A 138 4.19 -0.78 3.60
CA THR A 138 3.17 0.05 2.95
C THR A 138 1.90 0.26 3.79
N MET A 139 1.76 -0.44 4.92
CA MET A 139 0.54 -0.40 5.75
C MET A 139 0.36 0.87 6.58
N GLN A 140 1.39 1.68 6.81
CA GLN A 140 1.36 3.02 7.44
C GLN A 140 0.23 3.25 8.45
N ASN A 141 0.25 2.54 9.59
CA ASN A 141 -0.75 2.66 10.67
C ASN A 141 -2.19 2.26 10.32
N MET A 142 -2.42 1.58 9.18
CA MET A 142 -3.75 1.14 8.75
C MET A 142 -4.25 -0.14 9.44
N GLN A 143 -3.43 -0.77 10.31
CA GLN A 143 -3.71 -2.09 10.90
C GLN A 143 -5.04 -2.12 11.67
N SER A 144 -5.34 -1.08 12.44
CA SER A 144 -6.60 -0.99 13.20
C SER A 144 -7.81 -0.86 12.27
N ILE A 145 -7.71 -0.02 11.25
CA ILE A 145 -8.79 0.19 10.26
C ILE A 145 -9.07 -1.11 9.51
N VAL A 146 -8.02 -1.78 9.04
CA VAL A 146 -8.14 -3.07 8.35
C VAL A 146 -8.78 -4.10 9.28
N THR A 147 -8.33 -4.20 10.53
CA THR A 147 -8.90 -5.16 11.49
C THR A 147 -10.39 -4.90 11.74
N SER A 148 -10.80 -3.64 11.93
CA SER A 148 -12.20 -3.27 12.13
C SER A 148 -13.05 -3.64 10.91
N GLN A 149 -12.61 -3.28 9.71
CA GLN A 149 -13.33 -3.62 8.48
C GLN A 149 -13.47 -5.14 8.29
N LEU A 150 -12.40 -5.91 8.52
CA LEU A 150 -12.44 -7.37 8.40
C LEU A 150 -13.46 -8.00 9.35
N LYS A 151 -13.58 -7.47 10.58
CA LYS A 151 -14.50 -7.97 11.60
C LYS A 151 -15.93 -7.51 11.37
N GLU A 152 -16.15 -6.20 11.22
CA GLU A 152 -17.48 -5.59 11.19
C GLU A 152 -18.25 -5.93 9.92
N LEU A 153 -17.55 -6.09 8.80
CA LEU A 153 -18.17 -6.40 7.51
C LEU A 153 -18.17 -7.89 7.16
N GLY A 154 -17.67 -8.75 8.07
CA GLY A 154 -17.63 -10.20 7.83
C GLY A 154 -16.88 -10.59 6.55
N VAL A 155 -15.82 -9.87 6.21
CA VAL A 155 -15.11 -9.98 4.92
C VAL A 155 -14.59 -11.40 4.65
N LEU A 156 -14.26 -12.13 5.72
CA LEU A 156 -13.75 -13.51 5.67
C LEU A 156 -14.84 -14.59 5.81
N GLU A 157 -16.08 -14.20 6.00
CA GLU A 157 -17.21 -15.12 6.13
C GLU A 157 -17.76 -15.52 4.76
N GLU A 158 -18.46 -16.67 4.67
CA GLU A 158 -19.08 -17.12 3.42
C GLU A 158 -20.10 -16.10 2.88
N LYS A 159 -20.87 -15.48 3.79
CA LYS A 159 -21.83 -14.43 3.46
C LYS A 159 -21.32 -13.07 3.93
N CYS A 160 -20.64 -12.36 3.07
CA CYS A 160 -20.24 -10.97 3.33
C CYS A 160 -21.43 -10.03 3.06
N VAL A 161 -21.80 -9.23 4.05
CA VAL A 161 -22.92 -8.28 3.96
C VAL A 161 -22.67 -7.19 2.92
N TYR A 162 -21.42 -6.89 2.62
CA TYR A 162 -21.02 -5.76 1.77
C TYR A 162 -20.97 -6.06 0.26
N VAL A 163 -21.00 -7.33 -0.15
CA VAL A 163 -20.79 -7.74 -1.56
C VAL A 163 -22.07 -7.63 -2.42
N LYS A 164 -23.21 -7.20 -1.88
CA LYS A 164 -24.45 -7.14 -2.66
C LYS A 164 -24.44 -6.10 -3.80
N ASP A 165 -23.60 -5.08 -3.77
CA ASP A 165 -23.64 -3.97 -4.73
C ASP A 165 -22.42 -3.86 -5.67
N CYS A 166 -21.41 -4.73 -5.55
CA CYS A 166 -20.28 -4.75 -6.47
C CYS A 166 -20.51 -5.70 -7.66
N GLN A 167 -21.62 -5.56 -8.36
CA GLN A 167 -21.68 -6.02 -9.75
C GLN A 167 -20.93 -4.99 -10.61
N VAL A 168 -19.65 -5.26 -10.83
CA VAL A 168 -18.92 -4.63 -11.92
C VAL A 168 -19.68 -4.99 -13.20
N LYS A 169 -20.44 -4.02 -13.74
CA LYS A 169 -20.96 -4.14 -15.10
C LYS A 169 -19.78 -4.43 -16.03
N LYS A 170 -19.87 -5.58 -16.69
CA LYS A 170 -18.98 -5.95 -17.80
C LYS A 170 -19.06 -4.94 -18.91
#